data_1b393ba5593c86deb81a57c615eee2b5
#
_entry.id   1b393ba5593c86deb81a57c615eee2b5
#
_cell.length_a   1.000
_cell.length_b   1.000
_cell.length_c   1.000
_cell.angle_alpha   90.00
_cell.angle_beta   90.00
_cell.angle_gamma   90.00
#
_symmetry.space_group_name_H-M   'P 1'
#
loop_
_entity.id
_entity.type
_entity.pdbx_description
1 polymer ?
#
loop_
_entity_poly.entity_id
_entity_poly.type
_entity_poly.pdbx_seq_one_letter_code
_entity_poly.pdbx_strand_id
1 'polypeptide(L)'
;MFRALLRIGAAFAVLGASPASAFTDPFASGPIADFLTIFRQQGIPREVVAWRSGYAPGTVVVSTSQRRLYYVLGRDRAIRYGVGVGRQGFTWAGTKSVTMKREWPAWRPPPQMLKRRPDLPRHMPGGIENPLGARALYLGSSLYRIHGSNEPDTIGAAVSSGCIRMTNRDVMDLYERVRIGTKVVVIR
;
A
#
# COMPACT_ATOMS: atom_id res chain seq x y z
N MET A 1 -43.06 -36.83 63.31
CA MET A 1 -42.52 -35.49 63.00
C MET A 1 -41.94 -35.48 61.61
N PHE A 2 -42.67 -35.13 60.58
CA PHE A 2 -42.16 -35.04 59.18
C PHE A 2 -42.18 -33.56 58.75
N ARG A 3 -41.00 -33.05 58.43
CA ARG A 3 -40.83 -31.73 57.84
C ARG A 3 -40.85 -31.85 56.34
N ALA A 4 -41.86 -31.26 55.69
CA ALA A 4 -41.93 -31.10 54.24
C ALA A 4 -41.04 -29.98 53.78
N LEU A 5 -40.13 -30.25 52.85
CA LEU A 5 -39.29 -29.30 52.18
C LEU A 5 -39.97 -28.83 50.88
N LEU A 6 -40.35 -27.55 50.85
CA LEU A 6 -40.92 -26.86 49.70
C LEU A 6 -39.78 -26.51 48.72
N ARG A 7 -39.79 -27.06 47.51
CA ARG A 7 -38.86 -26.70 46.43
C ARG A 7 -39.50 -25.59 45.60
N ILE A 8 -38.89 -24.39 45.64
CA ILE A 8 -39.24 -23.26 44.79
C ILE A 8 -38.46 -23.42 43.50
N GLY A 9 -39.13 -23.72 42.38
CA GLY A 9 -38.55 -23.75 41.05
C GLY A 9 -38.48 -22.32 40.47
N ALA A 10 -37.28 -21.82 40.24
CA ALA A 10 -37.08 -20.57 39.50
C ALA A 10 -37.14 -20.85 38.00
N ALA A 11 -38.13 -20.34 37.32
CA ALA A 11 -38.23 -20.35 35.88
C ALA A 11 -37.34 -19.23 35.30
N PHE A 12 -36.28 -19.62 34.63
CA PHE A 12 -35.47 -18.69 33.83
C PHE A 12 -36.16 -18.43 32.48
N ALA A 13 -36.69 -17.21 32.31
CA ALA A 13 -37.12 -16.74 31.00
C ALA A 13 -35.90 -16.45 30.12
N VAL A 14 -35.71 -17.26 29.09
CA VAL A 14 -34.71 -17.01 28.04
C VAL A 14 -35.26 -15.89 27.13
N LEU A 15 -34.77 -14.69 27.29
CA LEU A 15 -35.00 -13.59 26.37
C LEU A 15 -34.28 -13.92 25.04
N GLY A 16 -35.06 -14.31 24.04
CA GLY A 16 -34.58 -14.52 22.68
C GLY A 16 -34.00 -13.23 22.10
N ALA A 17 -32.70 -13.20 21.86
CA ALA A 17 -32.08 -12.14 21.11
C ALA A 17 -32.57 -12.24 19.66
N SER A 18 -33.30 -11.24 19.20
CA SER A 18 -33.64 -11.09 17.77
C SER A 18 -32.38 -10.97 16.95
N PRO A 19 -32.25 -11.68 15.80
CA PRO A 19 -31.12 -11.51 14.94
C PRO A 19 -31.11 -10.05 14.43
N ALA A 20 -30.02 -9.34 14.70
CA ALA A 20 -29.77 -8.03 14.11
C ALA A 20 -29.82 -8.19 12.59
N SER A 21 -30.78 -7.52 11.95
CA SER A 21 -30.88 -7.48 10.49
C SER A 21 -29.55 -6.98 9.96
N ALA A 22 -28.84 -7.83 9.23
CA ALA A 22 -27.59 -7.44 8.56
C ALA A 22 -27.93 -6.33 7.56
N PHE A 23 -27.51 -5.12 7.88
CA PHE A 23 -27.60 -4.00 6.94
C PHE A 23 -26.70 -4.33 5.75
N THR A 24 -27.32 -4.78 4.66
CA THR A 24 -26.61 -4.98 3.38
C THR A 24 -26.34 -3.60 2.78
N ASP A 25 -25.08 -3.19 2.81
CA ASP A 25 -24.62 -1.95 2.16
C ASP A 25 -24.92 -2.06 0.65
N PRO A 26 -25.82 -1.21 0.09
CA PRO A 26 -26.18 -1.26 -1.33
C PRO A 26 -25.02 -0.91 -2.26
N PHE A 27 -23.90 -0.43 -1.72
CA PHE A 27 -22.66 -0.13 -2.45
C PHE A 27 -21.59 -1.23 -2.29
N ALA A 28 -21.93 -2.37 -1.67
CA ALA A 28 -20.98 -3.46 -1.44
C ALA A 28 -20.58 -4.23 -2.71
N SER A 29 -21.28 -4.02 -3.83
CA SER A 29 -20.99 -4.64 -5.12
C SER A 29 -21.20 -3.68 -6.28
N GLY A 30 -20.47 -3.88 -7.41
CA GLY A 30 -20.56 -3.08 -8.61
C GLY A 30 -19.39 -2.12 -8.84
N PRO A 31 -19.37 -1.37 -9.95
CA PRO A 31 -18.24 -0.53 -10.37
C PRO A 31 -17.77 0.49 -9.31
N ILE A 32 -18.70 0.99 -8.49
CA ILE A 32 -18.39 1.93 -7.40
C ILE A 32 -17.71 1.20 -6.24
N ALA A 33 -18.14 -0.02 -5.92
CA ALA A 33 -17.52 -0.83 -4.88
C ALA A 33 -16.08 -1.21 -5.29
N ASP A 34 -15.88 -1.60 -6.56
CA ASP A 34 -14.55 -1.91 -7.10
C ASP A 34 -13.64 -0.68 -7.08
N PHE A 35 -14.16 0.49 -7.44
CA PHE A 35 -13.43 1.76 -7.32
C PHE A 35 -13.09 2.08 -5.87
N LEU A 36 -14.00 1.88 -4.92
CA LEU A 36 -13.77 2.14 -3.49
C LEU A 36 -12.83 1.13 -2.84
N THR A 37 -12.77 -0.13 -3.32
CA THR A 37 -11.82 -1.14 -2.81
C THR A 37 -10.38 -0.73 -3.04
N ILE A 38 -10.08 0.01 -4.11
CA ILE A 38 -8.74 0.57 -4.36
C ILE A 38 -8.27 1.45 -3.19
N PHE A 39 -9.21 2.11 -2.52
CA PHE A 39 -8.93 3.02 -1.41
C PHE A 39 -9.11 2.36 -0.02
N ARG A 40 -9.82 1.22 0.05
CA ARG A 40 -9.98 0.41 1.29
C ARG A 40 -8.79 -0.52 1.57
N GLN A 41 -7.73 -0.43 0.79
CA GLN A 41 -6.59 -1.34 0.87
C GLN A 41 -6.04 -1.41 2.30
N GLN A 42 -6.21 -2.56 2.91
CA GLN A 42 -5.57 -2.92 4.17
C GLN A 42 -4.09 -3.14 3.90
N GLY A 43 -3.31 -2.12 4.08
CA GLY A 43 -1.86 -2.16 4.00
C GLY A 43 -1.25 -1.90 5.37
N ILE A 44 0.07 -1.88 5.42
CA ILE A 44 0.79 -1.43 6.60
C ILE A 44 0.43 0.05 6.85
N PRO A 45 -0.10 0.42 8.04
CA PRO A 45 -0.59 1.77 8.28
C PRO A 45 0.48 2.84 8.06
N ARG A 46 0.07 3.92 7.39
CA ARG A 46 0.87 5.12 7.31
C ARG A 46 0.82 5.86 8.64
N GLU A 47 1.97 6.26 9.16
CA GLU A 47 2.07 6.95 10.44
C GLU A 47 3.25 7.91 10.49
N VAL A 48 3.14 8.94 11.35
CA VAL A 48 4.26 9.82 11.69
C VAL A 48 5.05 9.15 12.81
N VAL A 49 6.34 8.95 12.56
CA VAL A 49 7.25 8.29 13.51
C VAL A 49 8.40 9.21 13.92
N ALA A 50 8.92 9.01 15.12
CA ALA A 50 10.22 9.53 15.50
C ALA A 50 11.28 8.85 14.63
N TRP A 51 12.10 9.65 13.93
CA TRP A 51 13.08 9.10 13.00
C TRP A 51 14.29 10.02 12.87
N ARG A 52 15.29 9.72 13.67
CA ARG A 52 16.57 10.44 13.64
C ARG A 52 17.37 9.97 12.44
N SER A 53 17.60 10.85 11.50
CA SER A 53 18.42 10.58 10.31
C SER A 53 19.20 11.83 9.92
N GLY A 54 20.33 11.64 9.26
CA GLY A 54 21.11 12.74 8.66
C GLY A 54 20.54 13.31 7.35
N TYR A 55 19.30 12.92 6.97
CA TYR A 55 18.70 13.36 5.71
C TYR A 55 17.90 14.66 5.88
N ALA A 56 18.04 15.55 4.90
CA ALA A 56 17.30 16.81 4.88
C ALA A 56 15.77 16.57 4.74
N PRO A 57 14.93 17.49 5.31
CA PRO A 57 13.49 17.46 5.09
C PRO A 57 13.14 17.41 3.60
N GLY A 58 12.09 16.68 3.24
CA GLY A 58 11.68 16.44 1.86
C GLY A 58 12.38 15.26 1.18
N THR A 59 13.43 14.69 1.79
CA THR A 59 14.08 13.46 1.27
C THR A 59 13.17 12.27 1.45
N VAL A 60 13.11 11.40 0.43
CA VAL A 60 12.50 10.08 0.51
C VAL A 60 13.60 9.05 0.79
N VAL A 61 13.44 8.24 1.83
CA VAL A 61 14.36 7.14 2.15
C VAL A 61 13.60 5.82 2.13
N VAL A 62 14.09 4.86 1.35
CA VAL A 62 13.51 3.51 1.25
C VAL A 62 14.46 2.52 1.88
N SER A 63 14.02 1.84 2.94
CA SER A 63 14.72 0.68 3.49
C SER A 63 14.14 -0.59 2.87
N THR A 64 14.94 -1.29 2.07
CA THR A 64 14.50 -2.52 1.41
C THR A 64 14.41 -3.68 2.39
N SER A 65 15.28 -3.73 3.40
CA SER A 65 15.23 -4.75 4.46
C SER A 65 13.99 -4.61 5.35
N GLN A 66 13.64 -3.38 5.73
CA GLN A 66 12.46 -3.11 6.55
C GLN A 66 11.15 -3.12 5.72
N ARG A 67 11.25 -3.01 4.38
CA ARG A 67 10.10 -2.83 3.47
C ARG A 67 9.26 -1.60 3.88
N ARG A 68 9.98 -0.49 4.12
CA ARG A 68 9.40 0.79 4.53
C ARG A 68 9.97 1.93 3.70
N LEU A 69 9.14 2.93 3.49
CA LEU A 69 9.53 4.21 2.92
C LEU A 69 9.29 5.29 3.97
N TYR A 70 10.24 6.18 4.10
CA TYR A 70 10.22 7.32 5.01
C TYR A 70 10.28 8.62 4.22
N TYR A 71 9.29 9.48 4.38
CA TYR A 71 9.34 10.86 3.92
C TYR A 71 9.76 11.76 5.06
N VAL A 72 10.93 12.36 4.96
CA VAL A 72 11.56 13.13 6.03
C VAL A 72 10.82 14.46 6.24
N LEU A 73 10.29 14.68 7.44
CA LEU A 73 9.59 15.92 7.82
C LEU A 73 10.52 16.96 8.45
N GLY A 74 11.68 16.54 8.98
CA GLY A 74 12.54 17.32 9.85
C GLY A 74 12.14 17.19 11.33
N ARG A 75 12.94 17.80 12.22
CA ARG A 75 12.76 17.70 13.68
C ARG A 75 12.66 16.25 14.17
N ASP A 76 13.55 15.39 13.67
CA ASP A 76 13.61 13.95 13.98
C ASP A 76 12.30 13.19 13.75
N ARG A 77 11.53 13.57 12.71
CA ARG A 77 10.27 12.92 12.34
C ARG A 77 10.24 12.58 10.86
N ALA A 78 9.53 11.52 10.54
CA ALA A 78 9.21 11.14 9.18
C ALA A 78 7.79 10.55 9.10
N ILE A 79 7.19 10.59 7.92
CA ILE A 79 6.03 9.78 7.60
C ILE A 79 6.56 8.43 7.12
N ARG A 80 6.14 7.36 7.77
CA ARG A 80 6.47 5.98 7.43
C ARG A 80 5.35 5.34 6.64
N TYR A 81 5.67 4.71 5.50
CA TYR A 81 4.76 3.97 4.64
C TYR A 81 5.20 2.52 4.53
N GLY A 82 4.26 1.61 4.34
CA GLY A 82 4.53 0.24 3.89
C GLY A 82 4.87 0.24 2.40
N VAL A 83 5.87 -0.57 1.99
CA VAL A 83 6.21 -0.72 0.57
C VAL A 83 6.49 -2.17 0.20
N GLY A 84 6.14 -2.54 -1.04
CA GLY A 84 6.67 -3.71 -1.70
C GLY A 84 7.99 -3.37 -2.40
N VAL A 85 8.97 -4.26 -2.34
CA VAL A 85 10.32 -4.02 -2.86
C VAL A 85 10.75 -5.09 -3.86
N GLY A 86 11.93 -4.91 -4.49
CA GLY A 86 12.51 -5.90 -5.39
C GLY A 86 12.71 -7.23 -4.70
N ARG A 87 12.32 -8.33 -5.38
CA ARG A 87 12.66 -9.69 -4.96
C ARG A 87 14.17 -9.92 -5.02
N GLN A 88 14.65 -11.01 -4.45
CA GLN A 88 16.06 -11.41 -4.52
C GLN A 88 16.60 -11.31 -5.94
N GLY A 89 17.80 -10.74 -6.12
CA GLY A 89 18.41 -10.47 -7.42
C GLY A 89 17.93 -9.19 -8.12
N PHE A 90 16.86 -8.53 -7.59
CA PHE A 90 16.33 -7.27 -8.14
C PHE A 90 16.36 -6.12 -7.12
N THR A 91 16.98 -6.32 -5.98
CA THR A 91 17.22 -5.26 -5.00
C THR A 91 18.36 -4.35 -5.47
N TRP A 92 18.22 -3.07 -5.22
CA TRP A 92 19.24 -2.08 -5.47
C TRP A 92 19.36 -1.11 -4.29
N ALA A 93 20.48 -0.43 -4.20
CA ALA A 93 20.72 0.65 -3.25
C ALA A 93 21.39 1.82 -3.96
N GLY A 94 21.29 3.00 -3.40
CA GLY A 94 21.89 4.22 -3.93
C GLY A 94 20.93 5.41 -3.94
N THR A 95 21.37 6.51 -4.52
CA THR A 95 20.61 7.75 -4.57
C THR A 95 20.17 8.06 -5.99
N LYS A 96 18.91 8.50 -6.12
CA LYS A 96 18.31 9.01 -7.35
C LYS A 96 17.48 10.24 -7.04
N SER A 97 17.04 10.94 -8.09
CA SER A 97 16.07 12.03 -7.95
C SER A 97 14.79 11.68 -8.70
N VAL A 98 13.68 12.22 -8.23
CA VAL A 98 12.42 12.16 -8.98
C VAL A 98 12.56 13.05 -10.22
N THR A 99 12.44 12.45 -11.40
CA THR A 99 12.60 13.17 -12.68
C THR A 99 11.26 13.41 -13.38
N MET A 100 10.24 12.61 -13.07
CA MET A 100 8.91 12.76 -13.64
C MET A 100 7.85 12.24 -12.65
N LYS A 101 6.68 12.84 -12.69
CA LYS A 101 5.48 12.45 -11.94
C LYS A 101 4.34 12.20 -12.92
N ARG A 102 3.55 11.15 -12.73
CA ARG A 102 2.39 10.81 -13.55
C ARG A 102 1.23 10.33 -12.70
N GLU A 103 0.04 10.82 -13.03
CA GLU A 103 -1.23 10.33 -12.55
C GLU A 103 -1.75 9.27 -13.50
N TRP A 104 -2.29 8.18 -12.97
CA TRP A 104 -2.80 7.05 -13.73
C TRP A 104 -1.93 6.70 -14.95
N PRO A 105 -0.65 6.37 -14.73
CA PRO A 105 0.30 6.18 -15.82
C PRO A 105 -0.07 4.98 -16.68
N ALA A 106 0.10 5.08 -17.99
CA ALA A 106 0.12 3.90 -18.84
C ALA A 106 1.34 3.03 -18.53
N TRP A 107 1.18 1.72 -18.63
CA TRP A 107 2.24 0.75 -18.38
C TRP A 107 2.68 0.06 -19.67
N ARG A 108 3.98 -0.05 -19.82
CA ARG A 108 4.64 -0.87 -20.85
C ARG A 108 5.64 -1.77 -20.15
N PRO A 109 5.47 -3.10 -20.22
CA PRO A 109 6.42 -4.03 -19.62
C PRO A 109 7.82 -3.83 -20.21
N PRO A 110 8.87 -3.83 -19.38
CA PRO A 110 10.24 -3.85 -19.88
C PRO A 110 10.50 -5.08 -20.77
N PRO A 111 11.36 -4.99 -21.79
CA PRO A 111 11.65 -6.11 -22.70
C PRO A 111 12.07 -7.39 -21.99
N GLN A 112 12.85 -7.29 -20.89
CA GLN A 112 13.24 -8.43 -20.08
C GLN A 112 12.07 -9.10 -19.37
N MET A 113 11.02 -8.34 -19.03
CA MET A 113 9.78 -8.87 -18.45
C MET A 113 8.99 -9.63 -19.51
N LEU A 114 8.85 -9.08 -20.71
CA LEU A 114 8.18 -9.74 -21.83
C LEU A 114 8.87 -11.04 -22.25
N LYS A 115 10.21 -11.11 -22.14
CA LYS A 115 10.96 -12.37 -22.38
C LYS A 115 10.61 -13.46 -21.37
N ARG A 116 10.35 -13.12 -20.11
CA ARG A 116 9.94 -14.07 -19.05
C ARG A 116 8.44 -14.36 -19.04
N ARG A 117 7.64 -13.41 -19.48
CA ARG A 117 6.18 -13.45 -19.47
C ARG A 117 5.67 -12.89 -20.79
N PRO A 118 5.72 -13.68 -21.87
CA PRO A 118 5.29 -13.26 -23.21
C PRO A 118 3.78 -13.06 -23.32
N ASP A 119 3.03 -13.59 -22.35
CA ASP A 119 1.58 -13.44 -22.18
C ASP A 119 1.15 -12.03 -21.75
N LEU A 120 2.06 -11.20 -21.25
CA LEU A 120 1.74 -9.85 -20.82
C LEU A 120 1.39 -8.93 -22.00
N PRO A 121 0.41 -8.01 -21.81
CA PRO A 121 0.09 -7.01 -22.82
C PRO A 121 1.30 -6.09 -23.06
N ARG A 122 1.56 -5.72 -24.30
CA ARG A 122 2.68 -4.81 -24.65
C ARG A 122 2.43 -3.36 -24.20
N HIS A 123 1.17 -3.03 -23.93
CA HIS A 123 0.75 -1.72 -23.43
C HIS A 123 -0.56 -1.88 -22.63
N MET A 124 -0.63 -1.18 -21.51
CA MET A 124 -1.82 -1.04 -20.66
C MET A 124 -2.11 0.43 -20.45
N PRO A 125 -3.30 0.94 -20.77
CA PRO A 125 -3.67 2.32 -20.43
C PRO A 125 -3.67 2.52 -18.91
N GLY A 126 -3.68 3.77 -18.44
CA GLY A 126 -3.87 4.08 -17.03
C GLY A 126 -5.26 3.63 -16.57
N GLY A 127 -5.36 3.15 -15.34
CA GLY A 127 -6.61 2.66 -14.76
C GLY A 127 -6.38 1.75 -13.58
N ILE A 128 -7.48 1.24 -13.01
CA ILE A 128 -7.47 0.45 -11.77
C ILE A 128 -6.77 -0.90 -11.93
N GLU A 129 -6.86 -1.50 -13.11
CA GLU A 129 -6.22 -2.77 -13.44
C GLU A 129 -4.73 -2.61 -13.78
N ASN A 130 -4.26 -1.37 -13.90
CA ASN A 130 -2.87 -1.12 -14.27
C ASN A 130 -1.93 -1.39 -13.09
N PRO A 131 -0.86 -2.18 -13.25
CA PRO A 131 0.05 -2.52 -12.15
C PRO A 131 0.83 -1.32 -11.58
N LEU A 132 0.85 -0.17 -12.26
CA LEU A 132 1.44 1.05 -11.71
C LEU A 132 0.49 1.83 -10.80
N GLY A 133 -0.79 1.47 -10.77
CA GLY A 133 -1.78 2.09 -9.91
C GLY A 133 -2.03 3.57 -10.19
N ALA A 134 -2.48 4.29 -9.16
CA ALA A 134 -2.98 5.65 -9.28
C ALA A 134 -1.90 6.70 -9.59
N ARG A 135 -0.64 6.50 -9.16
CA ARG A 135 0.46 7.46 -9.31
C ARG A 135 1.79 6.75 -9.54
N ALA A 136 2.69 7.41 -10.27
CA ALA A 136 4.08 6.97 -10.39
C ALA A 136 5.07 8.14 -10.32
N LEU A 137 6.15 7.92 -9.57
CA LEU A 137 7.33 8.78 -9.43
C LEU A 137 8.49 8.07 -10.11
N TYR A 138 9.03 8.64 -11.18
CA TYR A 138 10.12 8.07 -11.95
C TYR A 138 11.46 8.50 -11.36
N LEU A 139 12.42 7.58 -11.29
CA LEU A 139 13.69 7.78 -10.58
C LEU A 139 14.89 7.86 -11.54
N GLY A 140 15.35 9.07 -11.79
CA GLY A 140 16.46 9.34 -12.70
C GLY A 140 16.15 8.87 -14.14
N SER A 141 17.17 8.44 -14.86
CA SER A 141 17.08 7.82 -16.19
C SER A 141 16.85 6.30 -16.14
N SER A 142 16.58 5.75 -14.94
CA SER A 142 16.40 4.31 -14.74
C SER A 142 14.97 3.86 -15.01
N LEU A 143 14.77 2.53 -15.08
CA LEU A 143 13.44 1.93 -15.12
C LEU A 143 12.75 1.87 -13.75
N TYR A 144 13.43 2.31 -12.68
CA TYR A 144 12.87 2.25 -11.33
C TYR A 144 11.87 3.36 -11.08
N ARG A 145 10.81 3.01 -10.35
CA ARG A 145 9.71 3.91 -9.97
C ARG A 145 9.29 3.64 -8.54
N ILE A 146 8.73 4.66 -7.89
CA ILE A 146 7.84 4.49 -6.75
C ILE A 146 6.44 4.67 -7.32
N HIS A 147 5.54 3.68 -7.13
CA HIS A 147 4.23 3.69 -7.78
C HIS A 147 3.16 2.98 -6.94
N GLY A 148 1.91 3.21 -7.27
CA GLY A 148 0.77 2.49 -6.71
C GLY A 148 0.75 1.03 -7.11
N SER A 149 -0.34 0.33 -6.83
CA SER A 149 -0.49 -1.07 -7.21
C SER A 149 -1.97 -1.44 -7.36
N ASN A 150 -2.26 -2.32 -8.30
CA ASN A 150 -3.51 -3.08 -8.36
C ASN A 150 -3.45 -4.37 -7.51
N GLU A 151 -2.29 -4.66 -6.87
CA GLU A 151 -2.05 -5.81 -6.01
C GLU A 151 -1.66 -5.34 -4.59
N PRO A 152 -2.61 -4.81 -3.78
CA PRO A 152 -2.33 -4.21 -2.48
C PRO A 152 -1.70 -5.18 -1.48
N ASP A 153 -2.02 -6.46 -1.57
CA ASP A 153 -1.51 -7.51 -0.68
C ASP A 153 -0.01 -7.76 -0.86
N THR A 154 0.58 -7.22 -1.94
CA THR A 154 2.03 -7.28 -2.17
C THR A 154 2.82 -6.22 -1.38
N ILE A 155 2.13 -5.30 -0.69
CA ILE A 155 2.78 -4.29 0.14
C ILE A 155 3.32 -4.94 1.42
N GLY A 156 4.59 -4.72 1.68
CA GLY A 156 5.32 -5.43 2.74
C GLY A 156 6.05 -6.68 2.26
N ALA A 157 5.95 -7.03 0.97
CA ALA A 157 6.61 -8.19 0.38
C ALA A 157 7.76 -7.80 -0.57
N ALA A 158 8.63 -8.77 -0.90
CA ALA A 158 9.72 -8.61 -1.85
C ALA A 158 9.35 -9.33 -3.15
N VAL A 159 8.60 -8.67 -4.04
CA VAL A 159 7.97 -9.30 -5.22
C VAL A 159 8.27 -8.59 -6.53
N SER A 160 8.73 -7.35 -6.51
CA SER A 160 8.91 -6.54 -7.73
C SER A 160 10.20 -6.87 -8.49
N SER A 161 10.35 -6.29 -9.67
CA SER A 161 11.61 -6.29 -10.43
C SER A 161 12.45 -5.02 -10.16
N GLY A 162 12.41 -4.50 -8.93
CA GLY A 162 13.22 -3.37 -8.47
C GLY A 162 12.44 -2.07 -8.24
N CYS A 163 11.21 -1.94 -8.75
CA CYS A 163 10.34 -0.82 -8.41
C CYS A 163 9.84 -0.91 -6.96
N ILE A 164 9.49 0.23 -6.40
CA ILE A 164 8.94 0.35 -5.05
C ILE A 164 7.42 0.48 -5.18
N ARG A 165 6.69 -0.52 -4.70
CA ARG A 165 5.22 -0.56 -4.74
C ARG A 165 4.66 0.06 -3.46
N MET A 166 3.57 0.80 -3.60
CA MET A 166 2.79 1.36 -2.49
C MET A 166 1.31 1.04 -2.68
N THR A 167 0.50 1.15 -1.63
CA THR A 167 -0.94 1.23 -1.83
C THR A 167 -1.28 2.47 -2.66
N ASN A 168 -2.40 2.46 -3.38
CA ASN A 168 -2.82 3.64 -4.15
C ASN A 168 -3.04 4.85 -3.24
N ARG A 169 -3.61 4.65 -2.05
CA ARG A 169 -3.82 5.68 -1.05
C ARG A 169 -2.50 6.33 -0.60
N ASP A 170 -1.47 5.51 -0.37
CA ASP A 170 -0.20 6.00 0.14
C ASP A 170 0.65 6.67 -0.94
N VAL A 171 0.63 6.14 -2.17
CA VAL A 171 1.35 6.78 -3.26
C VAL A 171 0.73 8.12 -3.65
N MET A 172 -0.59 8.27 -3.53
CA MET A 172 -1.27 9.57 -3.74
C MET A 172 -0.82 10.57 -2.69
N ASP A 173 -0.78 10.22 -1.39
CA ASP A 173 -0.27 11.11 -0.34
C ASP A 173 1.20 11.48 -0.55
N LEU A 174 2.06 10.51 -0.89
CA LEU A 174 3.47 10.78 -1.18
C LEU A 174 3.63 11.66 -2.42
N TYR A 175 2.81 11.46 -3.45
CA TYR A 175 2.83 12.20 -4.70
C TYR A 175 2.61 13.70 -4.47
N GLU A 176 1.69 14.09 -3.59
CA GLU A 176 1.42 15.50 -3.26
C GLU A 176 2.59 16.15 -2.51
N ARG A 177 3.36 15.37 -1.74
CA ARG A 177 4.51 15.86 -0.96
C ARG A 177 5.79 16.01 -1.78
N VAL A 178 5.95 15.14 -2.79
CA VAL A 178 7.18 15.01 -3.58
C VAL A 178 7.15 15.94 -4.79
N ARG A 179 8.29 16.58 -5.08
CA ARG A 179 8.49 17.44 -6.27
C ARG A 179 9.49 16.79 -7.22
N ILE A 180 9.49 17.20 -8.48
CA ILE A 180 10.59 16.91 -9.40
C ILE A 180 11.88 17.46 -8.77
N GLY A 181 12.97 16.67 -8.81
CA GLY A 181 14.22 16.96 -8.13
C GLY A 181 14.31 16.40 -6.71
N THR A 182 13.19 15.94 -6.10
CA THR A 182 13.24 15.31 -4.77
C THR A 182 14.23 14.17 -4.72
N LYS A 183 15.12 14.20 -3.72
CA LYS A 183 16.11 13.15 -3.45
C LYS A 183 15.43 11.89 -2.95
N VAL A 184 15.78 10.75 -3.55
CA VAL A 184 15.35 9.41 -3.13
C VAL A 184 16.58 8.57 -2.84
N VAL A 185 16.71 8.13 -1.60
CA VAL A 185 17.80 7.28 -1.13
C VAL A 185 17.25 5.89 -0.84
N VAL A 186 17.81 4.88 -1.45
CA VAL A 186 17.46 3.47 -1.21
C VAL A 186 18.60 2.81 -0.47
N ILE A 187 18.29 2.27 0.70
CA ILE A 187 19.22 1.54 1.58
C ILE A 187 18.77 0.09 1.75
N ARG A 188 19.71 -0.76 2.09
CA ARG A 188 19.45 -2.18 2.41
C ARG A 188 19.09 -2.37 3.87
#